data_c960dfc95825482a08e750bb20a0ce50
#
_entry.id   c960dfc95825482a08e750bb20a0ce50
#
_cell.length_a   1.000
_cell.length_b   1.000
_cell.length_c   1.000
_cell.angle_alpha   90.00
_cell.angle_beta   90.00
_cell.angle_gamma   90.00
#
_symmetry.space_group_name_H-M   'P 1'
#
loop_
_entity.id
_entity.type
_entity.pdbx_description
1 polymer ?
#
loop_
_entity_poly.entity_id
_entity_poly.type
_entity_poly.pdbx_seq_one_letter_code
_entity_poly.pdbx_strand_id
1 'polypeptide(L)'
;PALHEAIPDEMFFFISPNSLKDPTGSMAPKGSTSVEVVTTAPWAPFAQWENVRPSERGAAYDAQMATLKDRIREALASRHPELATDVEVCELSTPLAYRHHLNAIDGGFYGPAQTPAQSIGNRFSPTGGPKGLVLAGQGVFGGGVWPCLLSGRVASTLIEKQLVTTTSHASGSGSV
;
A
#
# COMPACT_ATOMS: atom_id res chain seq x y z
N PRO A 1 -15.04 16.24 -10.37
CA PRO A 1 -16.16 15.31 -10.17
C PRO A 1 -16.30 14.99 -8.68
N ALA A 2 -17.55 14.82 -8.23
CA ALA A 2 -17.79 14.38 -6.87
C ALA A 2 -17.22 12.95 -6.68
N LEU A 3 -16.81 12.61 -5.46
CA LEU A 3 -16.16 11.33 -5.18
C LEU A 3 -17.00 10.12 -5.66
N HIS A 4 -18.32 10.20 -5.50
CA HIS A 4 -19.24 9.14 -5.94
C HIS A 4 -19.33 8.98 -7.47
N GLU A 5 -19.02 10.02 -8.25
CA GLU A 5 -18.98 9.94 -9.73
C GLU A 5 -17.69 9.29 -10.23
N ALA A 6 -16.62 9.36 -9.42
CA ALA A 6 -15.33 8.84 -9.81
C ALA A 6 -15.12 7.35 -9.46
N ILE A 7 -16.02 6.77 -8.65
CA ILE A 7 -15.96 5.35 -8.28
C ILE A 7 -16.92 4.58 -9.18
N PRO A 8 -16.43 3.57 -9.93
CA PRO A 8 -17.25 2.78 -10.85
C PRO A 8 -18.42 2.10 -10.13
N ASP A 9 -19.56 1.94 -10.81
CA ASP A 9 -20.68 1.18 -10.30
C ASP A 9 -20.32 -0.31 -10.13
N GLU A 10 -19.45 -0.82 -11.00
CA GLU A 10 -18.85 -2.14 -10.87
C GLU A 10 -17.50 -2.05 -10.17
N MET A 11 -17.51 -2.14 -8.83
CA MET A 11 -16.29 -2.21 -8.04
C MET A 11 -15.73 -3.63 -8.03
N PHE A 12 -14.41 -3.73 -8.20
CA PHE A 12 -13.68 -4.94 -7.83
C PHE A 12 -13.50 -4.97 -6.32
N PHE A 13 -13.75 -6.11 -5.70
CA PHE A 13 -13.48 -6.33 -4.28
C PHE A 13 -12.48 -7.46 -4.08
N PHE A 14 -11.43 -7.18 -3.32
CA PHE A 14 -10.64 -8.21 -2.66
C PHE A 14 -11.13 -8.31 -1.21
N ILE A 15 -11.64 -9.47 -0.82
CA ILE A 15 -12.25 -9.71 0.49
C ILE A 15 -11.35 -10.67 1.27
N SER A 16 -10.94 -10.28 2.47
CA SER A 16 -10.08 -11.08 3.35
C SER A 16 -10.67 -11.15 4.76
N PRO A 17 -11.22 -12.31 5.17
CA PRO A 17 -11.67 -12.53 6.54
C PRO A 17 -10.45 -12.78 7.45
N ASN A 18 -9.80 -11.71 7.90
CA ASN A 18 -8.50 -11.77 8.58
C ASN A 18 -8.57 -12.53 9.92
N SER A 19 -9.65 -12.36 10.69
CA SER A 19 -9.82 -13.09 11.96
C SER A 19 -9.94 -14.60 11.80
N LEU A 20 -10.45 -15.08 10.65
CA LEU A 20 -10.52 -16.53 10.38
C LEU A 20 -9.16 -17.13 10.03
N LYS A 21 -8.18 -16.30 9.68
CA LYS A 21 -6.79 -16.69 9.37
C LYS A 21 -5.86 -16.54 10.56
N ASP A 22 -6.33 -15.89 11.62
CA ASP A 22 -5.54 -15.62 12.82
C ASP A 22 -5.67 -16.76 13.84
N PRO A 23 -4.63 -17.59 14.03
CA PRO A 23 -4.65 -18.68 14.99
C PRO A 23 -4.64 -18.19 16.44
N THR A 24 -4.31 -16.92 16.68
CA THR A 24 -4.26 -16.33 18.04
C THR A 24 -5.61 -15.84 18.51
N GLY A 25 -6.56 -15.61 17.60
CA GLY A 25 -7.87 -15.05 17.89
C GLY A 25 -7.85 -13.59 18.36
N SER A 26 -6.78 -12.85 18.06
CA SER A 26 -6.58 -11.47 18.51
C SER A 26 -7.20 -10.42 17.59
N MET A 27 -7.57 -10.79 16.36
CA MET A 27 -8.05 -9.87 15.33
C MET A 27 -9.55 -9.54 15.39
N ALA A 28 -10.31 -10.20 16.24
CA ALA A 28 -11.72 -9.88 16.49
C ALA A 28 -12.13 -10.32 17.89
N PRO A 29 -13.13 -9.68 18.52
CA PRO A 29 -13.74 -10.17 19.74
C PRO A 29 -14.37 -11.57 19.55
N LYS A 30 -14.51 -12.31 20.63
CA LYS A 30 -15.12 -13.64 20.59
C LYS A 30 -16.56 -13.56 20.06
N GLY A 31 -16.84 -14.32 19.01
CA GLY A 31 -18.15 -14.33 18.34
C GLY A 31 -18.30 -13.33 17.21
N SER A 32 -17.28 -12.47 17.00
CA SER A 32 -17.24 -11.53 15.88
C SER A 32 -16.18 -11.94 14.86
N THR A 33 -16.30 -11.42 13.64
CA THR A 33 -15.36 -11.63 12.54
C THR A 33 -14.88 -10.29 11.99
N SER A 34 -13.57 -10.11 11.85
CA SER A 34 -13.02 -8.98 11.12
C SER A 34 -12.83 -9.34 9.64
N VAL A 35 -13.32 -8.47 8.78
CA VAL A 35 -13.21 -8.61 7.32
C VAL A 35 -12.59 -7.36 6.74
N GLU A 36 -11.52 -7.51 5.99
CA GLU A 36 -10.92 -6.45 5.19
C GLU A 36 -11.49 -6.52 3.77
N VAL A 37 -11.97 -5.38 3.29
CA VAL A 37 -12.48 -5.23 1.92
C VAL A 37 -11.63 -4.17 1.22
N VAL A 38 -10.92 -4.57 0.18
CA VAL A 38 -10.06 -3.66 -0.59
C VAL A 38 -10.67 -3.46 -1.98
N THR A 39 -10.75 -2.21 -2.40
CA THR A 39 -11.16 -1.82 -3.75
C THR A 39 -10.26 -0.71 -4.28
N THR A 40 -10.37 -0.40 -5.55
CA THR A 40 -9.61 0.67 -6.17
C THR A 40 -10.34 2.00 -6.06
N ALA A 41 -9.57 3.07 -5.86
CA ALA A 41 -10.09 4.43 -5.84
C ALA A 41 -9.12 5.36 -6.60
N PRO A 42 -9.62 6.24 -7.49
CA PRO A 42 -8.78 7.23 -8.16
C PRO A 42 -8.35 8.31 -7.17
N TRP A 43 -7.17 8.90 -7.41
CA TRP A 43 -6.65 9.98 -6.56
C TRP A 43 -7.42 11.30 -6.68
N ALA A 44 -7.83 11.67 -7.89
CA ALA A 44 -8.33 13.00 -8.19
C ALA A 44 -9.41 13.55 -7.23
N PRO A 45 -10.41 12.76 -6.79
CA PRO A 45 -11.42 13.24 -5.84
C PRO A 45 -10.88 13.56 -4.45
N PHE A 46 -9.74 12.99 -4.08
CA PHE A 46 -9.10 13.18 -2.76
C PHE A 46 -8.06 14.30 -2.76
N ALA A 47 -7.57 14.72 -3.91
CA ALA A 47 -6.46 15.67 -4.07
C ALA A 47 -6.67 17.01 -3.33
N GLN A 48 -7.91 17.46 -3.22
CA GLN A 48 -8.25 18.69 -2.51
C GLN A 48 -7.88 18.69 -1.01
N TRP A 49 -7.72 17.49 -0.41
CA TRP A 49 -7.33 17.31 1.00
C TRP A 49 -5.88 16.84 1.17
N GLU A 50 -5.09 16.80 0.09
CA GLU A 50 -3.70 16.29 0.13
C GLU A 50 -2.86 16.92 1.23
N ASN A 51 -2.95 18.24 1.35
CA ASN A 51 -2.15 19.02 2.29
C ASN A 51 -2.91 19.40 3.58
N VAL A 52 -4.10 18.80 3.79
CA VAL A 52 -4.92 19.04 4.97
C VAL A 52 -4.69 17.91 5.98
N ARG A 53 -4.36 18.27 7.22
CA ARG A 53 -4.19 17.28 8.29
C ARG A 53 -5.48 16.47 8.50
N PRO A 54 -5.39 15.18 8.84
CA PRO A 54 -6.58 14.35 9.04
C PRO A 54 -7.63 14.96 9.97
N SER A 55 -7.20 15.60 11.06
CA SER A 55 -8.07 16.26 12.05
C SER A 55 -8.69 17.58 11.58
N GLU A 56 -8.24 18.14 10.45
CA GLU A 56 -8.63 19.46 9.96
C GLU A 56 -9.47 19.40 8.67
N ARG A 57 -9.80 18.20 8.18
CA ARG A 57 -10.50 18.00 6.89
C ARG A 57 -11.94 18.48 6.90
N GLY A 58 -12.58 18.50 8.07
CA GLY A 58 -13.88 19.10 8.30
C GLY A 58 -15.09 18.34 7.74
N ALA A 59 -16.28 18.90 7.97
CA ALA A 59 -17.55 18.26 7.72
C ALA A 59 -17.79 17.85 6.24
N ALA A 60 -17.25 18.60 5.29
CA ALA A 60 -17.36 18.24 3.86
C ALA A 60 -16.64 16.94 3.53
N TYR A 61 -15.46 16.71 4.13
CA TYR A 61 -14.73 15.46 4.02
C TYR A 61 -15.51 14.32 4.67
N ASP A 62 -16.01 14.52 5.89
CA ASP A 62 -16.74 13.50 6.64
C ASP A 62 -18.02 13.05 5.91
N ALA A 63 -18.75 14.01 5.32
CA ALA A 63 -19.93 13.70 4.52
C ALA A 63 -19.60 12.86 3.27
N GLN A 64 -18.49 13.19 2.58
CA GLN A 64 -18.05 12.39 1.42
C GLN A 64 -17.58 11.01 1.83
N MET A 65 -16.91 10.86 2.96
CA MET A 65 -16.48 9.55 3.48
C MET A 65 -17.68 8.69 3.90
N ALA A 66 -18.70 9.28 4.48
CA ALA A 66 -19.96 8.59 4.81
C ALA A 66 -20.63 8.06 3.53
N THR A 67 -20.81 8.91 2.52
CA THR A 67 -21.40 8.54 1.23
C THR A 67 -20.59 7.41 0.56
N LEU A 68 -19.27 7.49 0.56
CA LEU A 68 -18.41 6.46 0.00
C LEU A 68 -18.53 5.13 0.75
N LYS A 69 -18.57 5.20 2.07
CA LYS A 69 -18.73 4.03 2.93
C LYS A 69 -20.06 3.31 2.65
N ASP A 70 -21.16 4.06 2.56
CA ASP A 70 -22.47 3.51 2.27
C ASP A 70 -22.51 2.86 0.89
N ARG A 71 -21.95 3.49 -0.12
CA ARG A 71 -21.86 2.95 -1.48
C ARG A 71 -21.04 1.65 -1.56
N ILE A 72 -19.92 1.57 -0.86
CA ILE A 72 -19.12 0.33 -0.78
C ILE A 72 -19.92 -0.76 -0.07
N ARG A 73 -20.64 -0.43 1.00
CA ARG A 73 -21.49 -1.39 1.73
C ARG A 73 -22.63 -1.91 0.87
N GLU A 74 -23.31 -1.03 0.13
CA GLU A 74 -24.39 -1.40 -0.80
C GLU A 74 -23.88 -2.31 -1.91
N ALA A 75 -22.75 -1.96 -2.53
CA ALA A 75 -22.13 -2.78 -3.57
C ALA A 75 -21.63 -4.14 -3.04
N LEU A 76 -21.15 -4.18 -1.80
CA LEU A 76 -20.80 -5.43 -1.13
C LEU A 76 -22.06 -6.26 -0.82
N ALA A 77 -23.10 -5.65 -0.26
CA ALA A 77 -24.36 -6.31 0.09
C ALA A 77 -25.06 -6.92 -1.12
N SER A 78 -24.98 -6.28 -2.28
CA SER A 78 -25.60 -6.80 -3.51
C SER A 78 -24.98 -8.11 -3.99
N ARG A 79 -23.72 -8.40 -3.63
CA ARG A 79 -22.98 -9.59 -4.04
C ARG A 79 -22.77 -10.59 -2.89
N HIS A 80 -22.66 -10.08 -1.68
CA HIS A 80 -22.33 -10.80 -0.46
C HIS A 80 -23.21 -10.29 0.69
N PRO A 81 -24.55 -10.54 0.66
CA PRO A 81 -25.47 -10.03 1.67
C PRO A 81 -25.10 -10.49 3.08
N GLU A 82 -24.50 -11.67 3.21
CA GLU A 82 -24.02 -12.23 4.47
C GLU A 82 -22.92 -11.40 5.15
N LEU A 83 -22.15 -10.62 4.37
CA LEU A 83 -21.08 -9.75 4.90
C LEU A 83 -21.58 -8.34 5.26
N ALA A 84 -22.80 -7.98 4.88
CA ALA A 84 -23.38 -6.67 5.13
C ALA A 84 -24.36 -6.68 6.31
N THR A 85 -24.73 -7.86 6.82
CA THR A 85 -25.57 -8.03 8.00
C THR A 85 -24.73 -7.87 9.26
N ASP A 86 -25.31 -7.28 10.30
CA ASP A 86 -24.75 -7.19 11.66
C ASP A 86 -23.34 -6.54 11.73
N VAL A 87 -23.09 -5.53 10.88
CA VAL A 87 -21.85 -4.77 10.90
C VAL A 87 -21.84 -3.80 12.09
N GLU A 88 -21.10 -4.13 13.13
CA GLU A 88 -20.94 -3.30 14.33
C GLU A 88 -19.99 -2.13 14.11
N VAL A 89 -18.86 -2.37 13.41
CA VAL A 89 -17.83 -1.37 13.13
C VAL A 89 -17.50 -1.38 11.65
N CYS A 90 -17.47 -0.20 11.05
CA CYS A 90 -17.07 -0.03 9.66
C CYS A 90 -16.14 1.19 9.53
N GLU A 91 -14.87 0.94 9.28
CA GLU A 91 -13.87 1.97 9.05
C GLU A 91 -13.46 2.01 7.58
N LEU A 92 -13.11 3.18 7.08
CA LEU A 92 -12.70 3.40 5.70
C LEU A 92 -11.31 4.04 5.66
N SER A 93 -10.36 3.35 5.06
CA SER A 93 -9.09 3.93 4.66
C SER A 93 -9.14 4.38 3.20
N THR A 94 -8.51 5.50 2.88
CA THR A 94 -8.56 6.12 1.56
C THR A 94 -7.15 6.36 1.02
N PRO A 95 -6.96 6.73 -0.27
CA PRO A 95 -5.65 7.13 -0.80
C PRO A 95 -4.94 8.20 0.02
N LEU A 96 -5.69 9.07 0.74
CA LEU A 96 -5.10 10.06 1.65
C LEU A 96 -4.37 9.44 2.84
N ALA A 97 -4.74 8.24 3.29
CA ALA A 97 -4.00 7.55 4.34
C ALA A 97 -2.61 7.15 3.85
N TYR A 98 -2.49 6.62 2.63
CA TYR A 98 -1.19 6.30 2.01
C TYR A 98 -0.35 7.55 1.76
N ARG A 99 -1.00 8.64 1.31
CA ARG A 99 -0.32 9.95 1.17
C ARG A 99 0.22 10.45 2.51
N HIS A 100 -0.58 10.38 3.56
CA HIS A 100 -0.23 10.91 4.87
C HIS A 100 0.82 10.08 5.60
N HIS A 101 0.63 8.74 5.65
CA HIS A 101 1.47 7.86 6.46
C HIS A 101 2.73 7.37 5.72
N LEU A 102 2.67 7.24 4.41
CA LEU A 102 3.76 6.68 3.59
C LEU A 102 4.39 7.71 2.65
N ASN A 103 3.89 8.94 2.64
CA ASN A 103 4.28 9.97 1.67
C ASN A 103 4.17 9.46 0.22
N ALA A 104 3.21 8.58 -0.04
CA ALA A 104 3.00 8.00 -1.35
C ALA A 104 2.50 9.05 -2.34
N ILE A 105 3.10 9.15 -3.51
CA ILE A 105 2.67 10.06 -4.57
C ILE A 105 1.24 9.65 -4.99
N ASP A 106 0.32 10.63 -5.00
CA ASP A 106 -1.09 10.44 -5.37
C ASP A 106 -1.78 9.30 -4.60
N GLY A 107 -1.35 9.09 -3.34
CA GLY A 107 -1.89 8.01 -2.51
C GLY A 107 -1.66 6.60 -3.07
N GLY A 108 -0.64 6.43 -3.91
CA GLY A 108 -0.35 5.16 -4.61
C GLY A 108 -0.16 3.99 -3.67
N PHE A 109 -0.78 2.88 -4.01
CA PHE A 109 -0.79 1.63 -3.25
C PHE A 109 0.38 0.77 -3.65
N TYR A 110 1.25 0.29 -3.51
CA TYR A 110 2.35 -0.57 -4.00
C TYR A 110 3.42 0.14 -4.84
N GLY A 111 3.62 1.46 -4.65
CA GLY A 111 4.69 2.20 -5.31
C GLY A 111 4.42 2.46 -6.80
N PRO A 112 5.44 2.41 -7.67
CA PRO A 112 5.27 2.70 -9.09
C PRO A 112 4.22 1.83 -9.77
N ALA A 113 3.52 2.39 -10.75
CA ALA A 113 2.44 1.72 -11.47
C ALA A 113 2.87 0.35 -12.03
N GLN A 114 1.97 -0.62 -11.99
CA GLN A 114 2.20 -1.97 -12.50
C GLN A 114 1.89 -2.03 -14.00
N THR A 115 2.55 -1.20 -14.79
CA THR A 115 2.43 -1.23 -16.26
C THR A 115 3.49 -2.16 -16.86
N PRO A 116 3.32 -2.64 -18.11
CA PRO A 116 4.34 -3.41 -18.83
C PRO A 116 5.70 -2.69 -18.87
N ALA A 117 5.68 -1.35 -19.01
CA ALA A 117 6.90 -0.53 -19.02
C ALA A 117 7.58 -0.41 -17.65
N GLN A 118 6.89 -0.74 -16.56
CA GLN A 118 7.40 -0.66 -15.18
C GLN A 118 7.30 -2.01 -14.45
N SER A 119 7.12 -3.09 -15.17
CA SER A 119 7.11 -4.44 -14.60
C SER A 119 8.46 -5.12 -14.82
N ILE A 120 8.69 -6.17 -14.11
CA ILE A 120 9.82 -7.10 -14.05
C ILE A 120 11.02 -6.71 -14.96
N GLY A 121 12.07 -6.17 -14.34
CA GLY A 121 13.30 -5.76 -15.05
C GLY A 121 13.33 -4.30 -15.53
N ASN A 122 12.19 -3.63 -15.59
CA ASN A 122 12.08 -2.21 -15.96
C ASN A 122 11.84 -1.29 -14.76
N ARG A 123 11.93 -1.83 -13.53
CA ARG A 123 11.85 -1.05 -12.29
C ARG A 123 13.18 -0.41 -11.95
N PHE A 124 13.21 0.37 -10.86
CA PHE A 124 14.45 0.94 -10.38
C PHE A 124 15.50 -0.15 -10.13
N SER A 125 16.71 0.05 -10.68
CA SER A 125 17.82 -0.85 -10.37
C SER A 125 18.20 -0.73 -8.89
N PRO A 126 18.48 -1.85 -8.20
CA PRO A 126 19.01 -1.80 -6.84
C PRO A 126 20.26 -0.93 -6.69
N THR A 127 21.07 -0.81 -7.74
CA THR A 127 22.36 -0.09 -7.75
C THR A 127 22.37 1.08 -8.74
N GLY A 128 21.20 1.54 -9.18
CA GLY A 128 21.08 2.61 -10.19
C GLY A 128 21.31 4.03 -9.68
N GLY A 129 21.65 4.20 -8.39
CA GLY A 129 21.87 5.49 -7.75
C GLY A 129 23.35 5.87 -7.58
N PRO A 130 23.67 6.86 -6.74
CA PRO A 130 25.03 7.23 -6.36
C PRO A 130 25.82 6.03 -5.80
N LYS A 131 27.15 6.08 -5.94
CA LYS A 131 28.04 5.04 -5.39
C LYS A 131 27.80 4.85 -3.89
N GLY A 132 27.63 3.61 -3.46
CA GLY A 132 27.36 3.24 -2.08
C GLY A 132 25.87 3.22 -1.70
N LEU A 133 24.97 3.66 -2.60
CA LEU A 133 23.53 3.56 -2.41
C LEU A 133 23.01 2.25 -3.00
N VAL A 134 22.25 1.51 -2.17
CA VAL A 134 21.52 0.31 -2.62
C VAL A 134 20.04 0.49 -2.26
N LEU A 135 19.16 0.30 -3.23
CA LEU A 135 17.72 0.42 -3.12
C LEU A 135 17.09 -0.95 -2.85
N ALA A 136 16.05 -0.96 -2.02
CA ALA A 136 15.23 -2.13 -1.74
C ALA A 136 13.74 -1.74 -1.64
N GLY A 137 12.86 -2.74 -1.60
CA GLY A 137 11.44 -2.55 -1.39
C GLY A 137 10.60 -2.60 -2.65
N GLN A 138 9.36 -2.14 -2.53
CA GLN A 138 8.34 -2.26 -3.58
C GLN A 138 8.67 -1.52 -4.87
N GLY A 139 9.46 -0.45 -4.82
CA GLY A 139 9.87 0.30 -6.00
C GLY A 139 10.87 -0.45 -6.89
N VAL A 140 11.60 -1.43 -6.34
CA VAL A 140 12.65 -2.19 -7.03
C VAL A 140 12.12 -3.49 -7.64
N PHE A 141 11.44 -4.32 -6.85
CA PHE A 141 10.98 -5.64 -7.29
C PHE A 141 9.48 -5.69 -7.61
N GLY A 142 8.65 -5.01 -6.84
CA GLY A 142 7.20 -5.05 -6.98
C GLY A 142 6.49 -4.92 -5.63
N GLY A 143 5.19 -4.67 -5.68
CA GLY A 143 4.36 -4.53 -4.48
C GLY A 143 4.10 -5.86 -3.78
N GLY A 144 3.93 -5.79 -2.46
CA GLY A 144 3.60 -6.91 -1.61
C GLY A 144 4.76 -7.39 -0.74
N VAL A 145 4.45 -8.21 0.26
CA VAL A 145 5.41 -8.65 1.29
C VAL A 145 6.54 -9.47 0.67
N TRP A 146 6.22 -10.47 -0.16
CA TRP A 146 7.22 -11.36 -0.76
C TRP A 146 8.24 -10.63 -1.65
N PRO A 147 7.83 -9.79 -2.63
CA PRO A 147 8.79 -9.03 -3.43
C PRO A 147 9.66 -8.09 -2.59
N CYS A 148 9.11 -7.48 -1.53
CA CYS A 148 9.88 -6.62 -0.63
C CYS A 148 10.94 -7.40 0.16
N LEU A 149 10.62 -8.57 0.68
CA LEU A 149 11.58 -9.45 1.36
C LEU A 149 12.69 -9.90 0.41
N LEU A 150 12.33 -10.31 -0.81
CA LEU A 150 13.29 -10.71 -1.82
C LEU A 150 14.23 -9.56 -2.20
N SER A 151 13.70 -8.34 -2.37
CA SER A 151 14.53 -7.17 -2.66
C SER A 151 15.49 -6.84 -1.53
N GLY A 152 15.08 -7.00 -0.27
CA GLY A 152 15.94 -6.85 0.90
C GLY A 152 17.11 -7.84 0.90
N ARG A 153 16.85 -9.11 0.58
CA ARG A 153 17.88 -10.13 0.43
C ARG A 153 18.88 -9.80 -0.67
N VAL A 154 18.39 -9.34 -1.82
CA VAL A 154 19.28 -8.91 -2.94
C VAL A 154 20.12 -7.71 -2.52
N ALA A 155 19.53 -6.72 -1.86
CA ALA A 155 20.23 -5.54 -1.37
C ALA A 155 21.34 -5.91 -0.38
N SER A 156 21.09 -6.80 0.58
CA SER A 156 22.10 -7.31 1.52
C SER A 156 23.29 -7.92 0.80
N THR A 157 23.05 -8.81 -0.17
CA THR A 157 24.12 -9.44 -0.97
C THR A 157 24.95 -8.42 -1.76
N LEU A 158 24.31 -7.37 -2.28
CA LEU A 158 25.01 -6.31 -3.01
C LEU A 158 25.88 -5.46 -2.09
N ILE A 159 25.40 -5.14 -0.88
CA ILE A 159 26.16 -4.40 0.13
C ILE A 159 27.38 -5.21 0.58
N GLU A 160 27.21 -6.50 0.88
CA GLU A 160 28.30 -7.39 1.27
C GLU A 160 29.42 -7.41 0.20
N LYS A 161 29.06 -7.54 -1.07
CA LYS A 161 30.04 -7.49 -2.17
C LYS A 161 30.77 -6.14 -2.26
N GLN A 162 30.06 -5.03 -2.05
CA GLN A 162 30.69 -3.70 -2.07
C GLN A 162 31.67 -3.53 -0.90
N LEU A 163 31.34 -4.00 0.30
CA LEU A 163 32.20 -3.93 1.48
C LEU A 163 33.47 -4.76 1.29
N VAL A 164 33.36 -6.00 0.80
CA VAL A 164 34.52 -6.88 0.54
C VAL A 164 35.46 -6.24 -0.49
N THR A 165 34.94 -5.66 -1.56
CA THR A 165 35.74 -4.98 -2.57
C THR A 165 36.47 -3.76 -2.01
N THR A 166 35.84 -2.99 -1.13
CA THR A 166 36.44 -1.81 -0.51
C THR A 166 37.56 -2.18 0.44
N THR A 167 37.39 -3.26 1.24
CA THR A 167 38.43 -3.74 2.17
C THR A 167 39.64 -4.32 1.44
N SER A 168 39.45 -5.01 0.34
CA SER A 168 40.58 -5.54 -0.47
C SER A 168 41.40 -4.45 -1.13
N HIS A 169 40.79 -3.33 -1.51
CA HIS A 169 41.54 -2.18 -2.05
C HIS A 169 42.29 -1.39 -0.96
N ALA A 170 41.76 -1.32 0.25
CA ALA A 170 42.44 -0.65 1.35
C ALA A 170 43.66 -1.42 1.88
N SER A 171 43.63 -2.75 1.81
CA SER A 171 44.80 -3.60 2.19
C SER A 171 45.89 -3.71 1.15
N GLY A 172 45.62 -3.37 -0.12
CA GLY A 172 46.62 -3.40 -1.21
C GLY A 172 47.47 -2.13 -1.40
N SER A 173 47.11 -1.02 -0.71
CA SER A 173 47.80 0.27 -0.86
C SER A 173 48.86 0.55 0.21
N GLY A 174 49.23 -0.45 1.03
CA GLY A 174 50.14 -0.32 2.16
C GLY A 174 51.54 -0.91 1.98
N SER A 175 51.99 -1.16 0.72
CA SER A 175 53.36 -1.63 0.47
C SER A 175 54.02 -0.80 -0.64
N VAL A 176 54.61 0.31 -0.25
CA VAL A 176 55.71 0.99 -0.94
C VAL A 176 56.73 1.40 0.11
#